data_d45e7dc9e6fef981f88ac2a11edf2c4b
#
_entry.id   d45e7dc9e6fef981f88ac2a11edf2c4b
#
_cell.length_a   1.000
_cell.length_b   1.000
_cell.length_c   1.000
_cell.angle_alpha   90.00
_cell.angle_beta   90.00
_cell.angle_gamma   90.00
#
_symmetry.space_group_name_H-M   'P 1'
#
loop_
_entity.id
_entity.type
_entity.pdbx_description
1 polymer ?
#
loop_
_entity_poly.entity_id
_entity_poly.type
_entity_poly.pdbx_seq_one_letter_code
_entity_poly.pdbx_strand_id
1 'polypeptide(L)'
;MSDQKQSSFAEKKTFDIVIEDVQIVNVFSEQVQEGNIAINGDTIVYVGPMEFAYQARKRVEGKHRFCVPGFLDSHMHIESSMMTPAHFAEVALACGTTTVAPDPHEITNVCGLPGLKAFACAAEGLPLHVYMAAPSTIPSAPGRERSGFSVEENEMEQMLDLPGICSMGELMDFNAVADGDERILSVIAAARRRGVPLDGHVPVLSGERLQAFRATGIDADHTYMDVKVAEEKLSLGFCIQVQSIFYTKELMEFLNRYPVQNRIMLVTDDVPFIRLMREGHLNASVRKAVALGLDPLKAIRYVTINAADRMRLYDRGGLCPGRKADILIMPDLVNFTPDLVLSDGQVVAENGRCRVALQGKPFPKDMYSSVYVTELFPEDFEVRTDGTRTLPGAPFLGPDIRNGVATACVAVSDGKTARTQPELRELPVRGGCLVTDGLIRVAVIYRHGYRADGSAVCEERQSGGMEAKENEPACLHAGKEVSLSLYDILAPEGAKPFHGAIAVTYAHDSHNLVIYGSAPEDMALAGNRLISSGGGLCAVQDGQVLSEIPLPIAGLLCEEPSEVLRERFEAFLAAVDAIHVNHADPMSFLTLMALAVSPNIKCTDMGLLDTAKKCFVPLITDRKEAPV
;
A
#
# COMPACT_ATOMS: atom_id res chain seq x y z
N MET A 1 -26.18 14.23 -27.74
CA MET A 1 -25.13 15.25 -27.59
C MET A 1 -23.84 14.86 -28.35
N SER A 2 -23.92 14.05 -29.41
CA SER A 2 -22.76 13.49 -30.14
C SER A 2 -22.44 14.19 -31.48
N ASP A 3 -23.34 14.97 -32.02
CA ASP A 3 -23.14 15.46 -33.40
C ASP A 3 -22.43 16.83 -33.56
N GLN A 4 -22.23 17.58 -32.47
CA GLN A 4 -21.59 18.90 -32.55
C GLN A 4 -20.05 18.86 -32.42
N LYS A 5 -19.44 17.76 -31.97
CA LYS A 5 -17.97 17.68 -31.81
C LYS A 5 -17.22 17.22 -33.06
N GLN A 6 -17.86 16.50 -33.98
CA GLN A 6 -17.19 16.02 -35.20
C GLN A 6 -17.04 17.07 -36.33
N SER A 7 -17.89 18.11 -36.37
CA SER A 7 -17.81 19.17 -37.41
C SER A 7 -16.69 20.19 -37.19
N SER A 8 -16.01 20.17 -36.01
CA SER A 8 -15.09 21.24 -35.62
C SER A 8 -13.67 21.12 -36.24
N PHE A 9 -13.29 19.96 -36.76
CA PHE A 9 -11.93 19.77 -37.29
C PHE A 9 -11.73 20.48 -38.65
N ALA A 10 -12.78 20.54 -39.50
CA ALA A 10 -12.69 21.15 -40.81
C ALA A 10 -12.79 22.69 -40.81
N GLU A 11 -13.37 23.29 -39.76
CA GLU A 11 -13.64 24.73 -39.71
C GLU A 11 -12.69 25.56 -38.82
N LYS A 12 -12.06 24.96 -37.79
CA LYS A 12 -11.15 25.66 -36.85
C LYS A 12 -9.68 25.31 -37.11
N LYS A 13 -9.00 26.16 -37.85
CA LYS A 13 -7.53 26.15 -37.95
C LYS A 13 -6.85 26.81 -36.74
N THR A 14 -7.50 26.92 -35.58
CA THR A 14 -6.97 27.54 -34.37
C THR A 14 -7.02 26.52 -33.22
N PHE A 15 -5.88 26.31 -32.58
CA PHE A 15 -5.72 25.40 -31.47
C PHE A 15 -5.36 26.15 -30.19
N ASP A 16 -5.71 25.61 -29.04
CA ASP A 16 -5.32 26.21 -27.76
C ASP A 16 -3.82 25.99 -27.50
N ILE A 17 -3.33 24.77 -27.71
CA ILE A 17 -1.91 24.46 -27.61
C ILE A 17 -1.48 23.63 -28.82
N VAL A 18 -0.28 23.92 -29.35
CA VAL A 18 0.41 23.04 -30.30
C VAL A 18 1.80 22.73 -29.75
N ILE A 19 2.11 21.46 -29.63
CA ILE A 19 3.44 20.94 -29.33
C ILE A 19 4.08 20.63 -30.70
N GLU A 20 5.15 21.32 -31.01
CA GLU A 20 5.80 21.27 -32.32
C GLU A 20 7.15 20.56 -32.27
N ASP A 21 7.57 19.92 -33.37
CA ASP A 21 8.88 19.29 -33.53
C ASP A 21 9.16 18.24 -32.46
N VAL A 22 8.35 17.17 -32.41
CA VAL A 22 8.48 16.09 -31.45
C VAL A 22 8.56 14.72 -32.09
N GLN A 23 9.18 13.78 -31.37
CA GLN A 23 9.15 12.37 -31.64
C GLN A 23 8.00 11.74 -30.82
N ILE A 24 6.91 11.39 -31.49
CA ILE A 24 5.67 10.92 -30.87
C ILE A 24 5.77 9.40 -30.68
N VAL A 25 5.73 8.95 -29.44
CA VAL A 25 5.66 7.52 -29.11
C VAL A 25 4.23 7.03 -29.33
N ASN A 26 4.04 6.24 -30.38
CA ASN A 26 2.77 5.63 -30.71
C ASN A 26 2.67 4.27 -29.99
N VAL A 27 1.95 4.21 -28.88
CA VAL A 27 1.76 2.99 -28.06
C VAL A 27 0.86 1.94 -28.71
N PHE A 28 0.11 2.32 -29.77
CA PHE A 28 -0.74 1.38 -30.51
C PHE A 28 0.05 0.55 -31.51
N SER A 29 1.08 1.13 -32.14
CA SER A 29 1.92 0.49 -33.16
C SER A 29 3.33 0.16 -32.66
N GLU A 30 3.70 0.57 -31.44
CA GLU A 30 5.07 0.46 -30.89
C GLU A 30 6.12 1.10 -31.81
N GLN A 31 5.83 2.29 -32.30
CA GLN A 31 6.70 3.06 -33.20
C GLN A 31 6.88 4.51 -32.73
N VAL A 32 7.97 5.12 -33.15
CA VAL A 32 8.22 6.55 -32.98
C VAL A 32 7.95 7.25 -34.29
N GLN A 33 7.18 8.34 -34.27
CA GLN A 33 6.79 9.13 -35.42
C GLN A 33 7.14 10.60 -35.20
N GLU A 34 7.71 11.25 -36.18
CA GLU A 34 7.91 12.72 -36.16
C GLU A 34 6.60 13.45 -36.41
N GLY A 35 6.37 14.55 -35.71
CA GLY A 35 5.16 15.35 -35.94
C GLY A 35 4.90 16.39 -34.87
N ASN A 36 3.65 16.82 -34.84
CA ASN A 36 3.13 17.81 -33.90
C ASN A 36 1.87 17.25 -33.22
N ILE A 37 1.55 17.82 -32.06
CA ILE A 37 0.32 17.47 -31.33
C ILE A 37 -0.47 18.75 -31.08
N ALA A 38 -1.73 18.79 -31.51
CA ALA A 38 -2.63 19.90 -31.23
C ALA A 38 -3.67 19.52 -30.17
N ILE A 39 -3.95 20.46 -29.28
CA ILE A 39 -4.82 20.30 -28.12
C ILE A 39 -5.84 21.44 -28.12
N ASN A 40 -7.12 21.10 -27.84
CA ASN A 40 -8.17 22.05 -27.51
C ASN A 40 -8.80 21.67 -26.18
N GLY A 41 -8.76 22.60 -25.22
CA GLY A 41 -9.16 22.33 -23.86
C GLY A 41 -8.32 21.20 -23.25
N ASP A 42 -8.97 20.14 -22.85
CA ASP A 42 -8.39 18.94 -22.23
C ASP A 42 -8.10 17.80 -23.21
N THR A 43 -8.36 18.00 -24.50
CA THR A 43 -8.44 16.91 -25.47
C THR A 43 -7.43 17.10 -26.62
N ILE A 44 -6.73 16.02 -26.98
CA ILE A 44 -5.91 15.94 -28.18
C ILE A 44 -6.84 15.98 -29.41
N VAL A 45 -6.60 16.87 -30.34
CA VAL A 45 -7.42 17.02 -31.57
C VAL A 45 -6.67 16.67 -32.85
N TYR A 46 -5.34 16.65 -32.82
CA TYR A 46 -4.51 16.25 -33.96
C TYR A 46 -3.16 15.67 -33.50
N VAL A 47 -2.68 14.67 -34.20
CA VAL A 47 -1.36 14.06 -34.02
C VAL A 47 -0.76 13.75 -35.40
N GLY A 48 0.47 14.19 -35.64
CA GLY A 48 1.20 13.90 -36.87
C GLY A 48 1.78 15.16 -37.56
N PRO A 49 2.30 15.06 -38.79
CA PRO A 49 2.83 16.19 -39.53
C PRO A 49 1.71 17.17 -39.91
N MET A 50 1.90 18.46 -39.62
CA MET A 50 0.94 19.53 -39.97
C MET A 50 1.33 20.21 -41.28
N GLU A 51 0.84 19.69 -42.38
CA GLU A 51 1.06 20.26 -43.74
C GLU A 51 0.06 21.36 -44.10
N PHE A 52 -0.77 21.81 -43.18
CA PHE A 52 -1.78 22.84 -43.35
C PHE A 52 -1.51 24.06 -42.45
N ALA A 53 -2.00 25.23 -42.88
CA ALA A 53 -1.85 26.45 -42.09
C ALA A 53 -2.74 26.42 -40.84
N TYR A 54 -2.17 26.75 -39.70
CA TYR A 54 -2.86 26.80 -38.42
C TYR A 54 -2.42 27.97 -37.55
N GLN A 55 -3.20 28.29 -36.54
CA GLN A 55 -2.88 29.20 -35.45
C GLN A 55 -2.89 28.45 -34.12
N ALA A 56 -2.04 28.83 -33.19
CA ALA A 56 -2.04 28.32 -31.84
C ALA A 56 -2.02 29.48 -30.84
N ARG A 57 -2.83 29.40 -29.80
CA ARG A 57 -2.78 30.37 -28.68
C ARG A 57 -1.48 30.24 -27.91
N LYS A 58 -1.02 29.00 -27.72
CA LYS A 58 0.26 28.65 -27.07
C LYS A 58 1.03 27.66 -27.96
N ARG A 59 2.32 27.92 -28.16
CA ARG A 59 3.24 26.97 -28.80
C ARG A 59 4.22 26.43 -27.79
N VAL A 60 4.46 25.12 -27.84
CA VAL A 60 5.44 24.42 -27.03
C VAL A 60 6.45 23.80 -27.98
N GLU A 61 7.69 24.28 -27.95
CA GLU A 61 8.77 23.73 -28.76
C GLU A 61 9.23 22.38 -28.23
N GLY A 62 9.02 21.34 -28.99
CA GLY A 62 9.44 19.98 -28.65
C GLY A 62 10.95 19.77 -28.72
N LYS A 63 11.64 20.47 -29.67
CA LYS A 63 13.10 20.35 -29.86
C LYS A 63 13.54 18.90 -30.09
N HIS A 64 12.79 18.20 -30.92
CA HIS A 64 13.05 16.79 -31.27
C HIS A 64 13.02 15.82 -30.08
N ARG A 65 12.41 16.22 -28.92
CA ARG A 65 12.23 15.39 -27.75
C ARG A 65 11.06 14.42 -27.93
N PHE A 66 11.04 13.38 -27.09
CA PHE A 66 9.97 12.39 -27.13
C PHE A 66 8.70 12.92 -26.46
N CYS A 67 7.57 12.79 -27.15
CA CYS A 67 6.24 12.90 -26.57
C CYS A 67 5.70 11.51 -26.25
N VAL A 68 5.38 11.27 -24.98
CA VAL A 68 4.90 10.01 -24.44
C VAL A 68 3.56 10.26 -23.76
N PRO A 69 2.59 9.34 -23.79
CA PRO A 69 1.39 9.47 -22.95
C PRO A 69 1.74 9.57 -21.47
N GLY A 70 0.95 10.31 -20.70
CA GLY A 70 1.07 10.33 -19.24
C GLY A 70 1.03 8.92 -18.64
N PHE A 71 1.91 8.65 -17.69
CA PHE A 71 1.97 7.33 -17.05
C PHE A 71 0.74 7.09 -16.20
N LEU A 72 0.26 5.86 -16.22
CA LEU A 72 -0.88 5.37 -15.46
C LEU A 72 -0.45 4.17 -14.61
N ASP A 73 -0.57 4.29 -13.29
CA ASP A 73 -0.35 3.20 -12.36
C ASP A 73 -1.67 2.51 -12.05
N SER A 74 -1.80 1.25 -12.44
CA SER A 74 -3.05 0.50 -12.33
C SER A 74 -3.21 -0.26 -11.00
N HIS A 75 -2.19 -0.23 -10.13
CA HIS A 75 -2.25 -0.79 -8.79
C HIS A 75 -1.17 -0.19 -7.89
N MET A 76 -1.59 0.50 -6.82
CA MET A 76 -0.70 1.12 -5.85
C MET A 76 -1.45 1.52 -4.58
N HIS A 77 -0.71 1.94 -3.54
CA HIS A 77 -1.23 2.46 -2.27
C HIS A 77 -0.63 3.83 -2.01
N ILE A 78 -1.45 4.88 -2.05
CA ILE A 78 -0.98 6.25 -1.75
C ILE A 78 -0.51 6.32 -0.30
N GLU A 79 -1.20 5.61 0.60
CA GLU A 79 -0.93 5.60 2.03
C GLU A 79 0.46 5.07 2.38
N SER A 80 1.05 4.19 1.56
CA SER A 80 2.44 3.71 1.73
C SER A 80 3.48 4.83 1.70
N SER A 81 3.12 5.94 1.04
CA SER A 81 3.92 7.16 1.05
C SER A 81 3.74 7.99 2.33
N MET A 82 2.77 7.66 3.19
CA MET A 82 2.36 8.43 4.38
C MET A 82 1.93 9.88 4.06
N MET A 83 1.63 10.17 2.80
CA MET A 83 1.20 11.50 2.34
C MET A 83 -0.30 11.53 2.05
N THR A 84 -0.89 12.72 2.19
CA THR A 84 -2.24 12.95 1.66
C THR A 84 -2.25 12.86 0.13
N PRO A 85 -3.41 12.61 -0.52
CA PRO A 85 -3.50 12.56 -1.98
C PRO A 85 -2.93 13.80 -2.68
N ALA A 86 -3.05 15.01 -2.09
CA ALA A 86 -2.52 16.23 -2.66
C ALA A 86 -0.98 16.27 -2.63
N HIS A 87 -0.35 15.92 -1.51
CA HIS A 87 1.12 15.87 -1.42
C HIS A 87 1.72 14.72 -2.24
N PHE A 88 1.03 13.59 -2.31
CA PHE A 88 1.41 12.51 -3.22
C PHE A 88 1.35 12.95 -4.69
N ALA A 89 0.28 13.66 -5.09
CA ALA A 89 0.10 14.17 -6.44
C ALA A 89 1.24 15.11 -6.86
N GLU A 90 1.78 15.92 -5.93
CA GLU A 90 2.94 16.78 -6.20
C GLU A 90 4.14 15.99 -6.73
N VAL A 91 4.45 14.87 -6.09
CA VAL A 91 5.59 14.01 -6.44
C VAL A 91 5.28 13.18 -7.68
N ALA A 92 4.09 12.56 -7.74
CA ALA A 92 3.68 11.71 -8.84
C ALA A 92 3.66 12.45 -10.20
N LEU A 93 3.05 13.65 -10.22
CA LEU A 93 3.03 14.51 -11.41
C LEU A 93 4.43 14.94 -11.85
N ALA A 94 5.31 15.28 -10.90
CA ALA A 94 6.70 15.62 -11.20
C ALA A 94 7.46 14.46 -11.84
N CYS A 95 7.05 13.21 -11.53
CA CYS A 95 7.59 11.97 -12.12
C CYS A 95 6.92 11.54 -13.43
N GLY A 96 5.89 12.28 -13.90
CA GLY A 96 5.16 11.97 -15.13
C GLY A 96 3.98 11.01 -14.95
N THR A 97 3.63 10.64 -13.73
CA THR A 97 2.40 9.88 -13.47
C THR A 97 1.22 10.84 -13.41
N THR A 98 0.30 10.74 -14.37
CA THR A 98 -0.89 11.60 -14.47
C THR A 98 -2.16 10.91 -14.00
N THR A 99 -2.11 9.59 -13.86
CA THR A 99 -3.26 8.79 -13.43
C THR A 99 -2.80 7.66 -12.50
N VAL A 100 -3.56 7.40 -11.42
CA VAL A 100 -3.33 6.29 -10.49
C VAL A 100 -4.64 5.58 -10.16
N ALA A 101 -4.54 4.27 -9.93
CA ALA A 101 -5.63 3.44 -9.44
C ALA A 101 -5.25 2.86 -8.06
N PRO A 102 -5.34 3.66 -6.98
CA PRO A 102 -5.00 3.19 -5.65
C PRO A 102 -6.06 2.26 -5.08
N ASP A 103 -5.60 1.30 -4.27
CA ASP A 103 -6.42 0.52 -3.35
C ASP A 103 -6.26 1.09 -1.93
N PRO A 104 -7.18 1.94 -1.46
CA PRO A 104 -7.06 2.62 -0.17
C PRO A 104 -7.53 1.72 0.99
N HIS A 105 -7.01 0.48 1.06
CA HIS A 105 -7.39 -0.45 2.11
C HIS A 105 -6.84 -0.05 3.48
N GLU A 106 -5.74 0.70 3.54
CA GLU A 106 -5.12 1.14 4.78
C GLU A 106 -6.04 2.07 5.58
N ILE A 107 -6.48 3.17 4.97
CA ILE A 107 -7.41 4.10 5.63
C ILE A 107 -8.78 3.47 5.87
N THR A 108 -9.17 2.52 5.01
CA THR A 108 -10.43 1.78 5.17
C THR A 108 -10.35 0.78 6.32
N ASN A 109 -9.19 0.14 6.55
CA ASN A 109 -8.94 -0.68 7.74
C ASN A 109 -9.15 0.11 9.05
N VAL A 110 -8.73 1.37 9.07
CA VAL A 110 -8.81 2.21 10.28
C VAL A 110 -10.16 2.87 10.45
N CYS A 111 -10.65 3.54 9.40
CA CYS A 111 -11.81 4.43 9.45
C CYS A 111 -13.03 3.91 8.67
N GLY A 112 -12.97 2.71 8.10
CA GLY A 112 -14.07 2.11 7.36
C GLY A 112 -14.54 2.92 6.15
N LEU A 113 -15.80 2.79 5.80
CA LEU A 113 -16.43 3.53 4.70
C LEU A 113 -16.31 5.07 4.82
N PRO A 114 -16.41 5.70 6.01
CA PRO A 114 -16.10 7.12 6.17
C PRO A 114 -14.67 7.47 5.74
N GLY A 115 -13.68 6.62 6.04
CA GLY A 115 -12.28 6.80 5.64
C GLY A 115 -12.12 6.79 4.12
N LEU A 116 -12.69 5.78 3.45
CA LEU A 116 -12.69 5.69 2.00
C LEU A 116 -13.34 6.94 1.35
N LYS A 117 -14.50 7.38 1.87
CA LYS A 117 -15.19 8.59 1.38
C LYS A 117 -14.34 9.85 1.54
N ALA A 118 -13.70 10.01 2.69
CA ALA A 118 -12.84 11.17 2.96
C ALA A 118 -11.61 11.18 2.06
N PHE A 119 -11.01 10.01 1.84
CA PHE A 119 -9.85 9.85 0.97
C PHE A 119 -10.20 10.17 -0.49
N ALA A 120 -11.33 9.65 -0.99
CA ALA A 120 -11.83 9.99 -2.31
C ALA A 120 -12.11 11.50 -2.45
N CYS A 121 -12.72 12.09 -1.43
CA CYS A 121 -12.98 13.52 -1.39
C CYS A 121 -11.68 14.37 -1.39
N ALA A 122 -10.64 13.93 -0.66
CA ALA A 122 -9.34 14.61 -0.62
C ALA A 122 -8.59 14.56 -1.96
N ALA A 123 -8.89 13.59 -2.80
CA ALA A 123 -8.33 13.45 -4.15
C ALA A 123 -9.11 14.21 -5.23
N GLU A 124 -10.32 14.69 -4.93
CA GLU A 124 -11.20 15.33 -5.92
C GLU A 124 -10.65 16.67 -6.39
N GLY A 125 -10.63 16.87 -7.70
CA GLY A 125 -10.20 18.13 -8.33
C GLY A 125 -8.69 18.31 -8.45
N LEU A 126 -7.89 17.31 -8.03
CA LEU A 126 -6.46 17.31 -8.29
C LEU A 126 -6.19 17.09 -9.79
N PRO A 127 -5.09 17.65 -10.33
CA PRO A 127 -4.67 17.36 -11.70
C PRO A 127 -4.06 15.95 -11.86
N LEU A 128 -3.82 15.22 -10.77
CA LEU A 128 -3.60 13.78 -10.77
C LEU A 128 -4.98 13.09 -10.79
N HIS A 129 -5.23 12.28 -11.81
CA HIS A 129 -6.47 11.53 -11.90
C HIS A 129 -6.41 10.30 -10.99
N VAL A 130 -7.32 10.22 -10.03
CA VAL A 130 -7.36 9.13 -9.04
C VAL A 130 -8.64 8.32 -9.23
N TYR A 131 -8.49 7.04 -9.60
CA TYR A 131 -9.56 6.07 -9.81
C TYR A 131 -9.41 4.94 -8.78
N MET A 132 -10.12 5.03 -7.67
CA MET A 132 -9.92 4.15 -6.53
C MET A 132 -10.53 2.78 -6.71
N ALA A 133 -9.94 1.80 -6.06
CA ALA A 133 -10.55 0.50 -5.85
C ALA A 133 -11.43 0.49 -4.59
N ALA A 134 -12.42 -0.39 -4.55
CA ALA A 134 -13.13 -0.78 -3.34
C ALA A 134 -12.31 -1.85 -2.62
N PRO A 135 -11.75 -1.60 -1.43
CA PRO A 135 -10.99 -2.60 -0.68
C PRO A 135 -11.81 -3.87 -0.42
N SER A 136 -11.21 -5.04 -0.64
CA SER A 136 -11.96 -6.30 -0.65
C SER A 136 -11.73 -7.18 0.59
N THR A 137 -10.60 -7.03 1.25
CA THR A 137 -10.16 -7.95 2.31
C THR A 137 -9.80 -7.17 3.58
N ILE A 138 -10.81 -6.86 4.38
CA ILE A 138 -10.68 -6.17 5.67
C ILE A 138 -11.48 -6.94 6.72
N PRO A 139 -10.86 -7.35 7.85
CA PRO A 139 -9.42 -7.47 8.05
C PRO A 139 -8.78 -8.48 7.09
N SER A 140 -7.46 -8.45 6.93
CA SER A 140 -6.76 -9.34 5.99
C SER A 140 -6.82 -10.81 6.42
N ALA A 141 -6.91 -11.08 7.73
CA ALA A 141 -7.05 -12.41 8.31
C ALA A 141 -8.15 -12.45 9.38
N PRO A 142 -9.43 -12.53 9.00
CA PRO A 142 -10.55 -12.56 9.95
C PRO A 142 -10.38 -13.64 11.04
N GLY A 143 -10.67 -13.26 12.31
CA GLY A 143 -10.51 -14.14 13.47
C GLY A 143 -9.06 -14.36 13.92
N ARG A 144 -8.07 -13.74 13.28
CA ARG A 144 -6.65 -13.82 13.66
C ARG A 144 -6.02 -12.45 13.92
N GLU A 145 -6.70 -11.40 13.49
CA GLU A 145 -6.43 -10.01 13.80
C GLU A 145 -7.74 -9.22 13.84
N ARG A 146 -7.72 -8.04 14.44
CA ARG A 146 -8.85 -7.10 14.44
C ARG A 146 -8.41 -5.78 13.83
N SER A 147 -9.29 -5.19 13.02
CA SER A 147 -9.14 -3.86 12.42
C SER A 147 -10.28 -2.94 12.87
N GLY A 148 -10.35 -1.72 12.35
CA GLY A 148 -11.45 -0.79 12.64
C GLY A 148 -12.72 -1.03 11.83
N PHE A 149 -12.67 -1.93 10.84
CA PHE A 149 -13.76 -2.20 9.92
C PHE A 149 -13.76 -3.66 9.45
N SER A 150 -14.87 -4.11 8.89
CA SER A 150 -14.99 -5.42 8.22
C SER A 150 -15.72 -5.24 6.91
N VAL A 151 -15.26 -5.93 5.86
CA VAL A 151 -15.90 -5.91 4.54
C VAL A 151 -16.63 -7.21 4.30
N GLU A 152 -17.94 -7.06 4.13
CA GLU A 152 -18.87 -8.09 3.72
C GLU A 152 -19.50 -7.68 2.37
N GLU A 153 -20.44 -8.48 1.87
CA GLU A 153 -21.14 -8.21 0.60
C GLU A 153 -21.78 -6.82 0.55
N ASN A 154 -22.47 -6.42 1.61
CA ASN A 154 -23.15 -5.13 1.71
C ASN A 154 -22.19 -3.95 1.72
N GLU A 155 -21.08 -4.06 2.43
CA GLU A 155 -20.03 -3.02 2.47
C GLU A 155 -19.37 -2.88 1.09
N MET A 156 -19.11 -3.98 0.39
CA MET A 156 -18.60 -3.95 -0.99
C MET A 156 -19.58 -3.23 -1.93
N GLU A 157 -20.86 -3.52 -1.85
CA GLU A 157 -21.87 -2.82 -2.67
C GLU A 157 -21.90 -1.32 -2.38
N GLN A 158 -21.86 -0.92 -1.10
CA GLN A 158 -21.83 0.48 -0.71
C GLN A 158 -20.56 1.21 -1.19
N MET A 159 -19.40 0.57 -1.12
CA MET A 159 -18.16 1.14 -1.62
C MET A 159 -18.21 1.34 -3.14
N LEU A 160 -18.70 0.36 -3.88
CA LEU A 160 -18.84 0.43 -5.35
C LEU A 160 -19.87 1.46 -5.82
N ASP A 161 -20.75 1.95 -4.96
CA ASP A 161 -21.67 3.05 -5.25
C ASP A 161 -21.03 4.44 -5.08
N LEU A 162 -19.81 4.52 -4.50
CA LEU A 162 -19.13 5.80 -4.30
C LEU A 162 -18.59 6.37 -5.62
N PRO A 163 -18.67 7.69 -5.82
CA PRO A 163 -18.02 8.34 -6.95
C PRO A 163 -16.51 8.11 -6.94
N GLY A 164 -15.93 7.80 -8.10
CA GLY A 164 -14.49 7.60 -8.25
C GLY A 164 -14.00 6.18 -7.92
N ILE A 165 -14.86 5.30 -7.40
CA ILE A 165 -14.55 3.88 -7.27
C ILE A 165 -14.82 3.17 -8.60
N CYS A 166 -13.80 2.47 -9.14
CA CYS A 166 -13.85 1.91 -10.49
C CYS A 166 -13.45 0.42 -10.57
N SER A 167 -12.95 -0.17 -9.49
CA SER A 167 -12.51 -1.56 -9.42
C SER A 167 -12.75 -2.14 -8.03
N MET A 168 -12.64 -3.46 -7.89
CA MET A 168 -12.44 -4.13 -6.61
C MET A 168 -10.94 -4.20 -6.35
N GLY A 169 -10.52 -3.83 -5.15
CA GLY A 169 -9.16 -3.88 -4.68
C GLY A 169 -8.61 -5.30 -4.54
N GLU A 170 -7.34 -5.41 -4.22
CA GLU A 170 -6.66 -6.69 -4.11
C GLU A 170 -7.31 -7.63 -3.09
N LEU A 171 -7.43 -8.89 -3.46
CA LEU A 171 -7.99 -9.90 -2.59
C LEU A 171 -6.88 -10.72 -1.94
N MET A 172 -6.54 -10.38 -0.69
CA MET A 172 -5.38 -10.93 0.02
C MET A 172 -5.62 -12.31 0.63
N ASP A 173 -6.83 -12.67 1.08
CA ASP A 173 -7.09 -14.04 1.56
C ASP A 173 -7.36 -15.00 0.39
N PHE A 174 -6.35 -15.13 -0.48
CA PHE A 174 -6.38 -16.01 -1.66
C PHE A 174 -6.62 -17.48 -1.31
N ASN A 175 -6.25 -17.90 -0.10
CA ASN A 175 -6.52 -19.26 0.36
C ASN A 175 -8.00 -19.47 0.65
N ALA A 176 -8.67 -18.53 1.31
CA ALA A 176 -10.11 -18.61 1.54
C ALA A 176 -10.88 -18.69 0.22
N VAL A 177 -10.47 -17.90 -0.79
CA VAL A 177 -11.05 -17.98 -2.15
C VAL A 177 -10.88 -19.35 -2.77
N ALA A 178 -9.65 -19.89 -2.76
CA ALA A 178 -9.33 -21.19 -3.36
C ALA A 178 -10.00 -22.36 -2.60
N ASP A 179 -10.29 -22.17 -1.31
CA ASP A 179 -10.97 -23.14 -0.45
C ASP A 179 -12.50 -23.01 -0.49
N GLY A 180 -13.03 -21.97 -1.15
CA GLY A 180 -14.46 -21.79 -1.36
C GLY A 180 -15.22 -21.15 -0.19
N ASP A 181 -14.57 -20.28 0.58
CA ASP A 181 -15.18 -19.55 1.69
C ASP A 181 -16.36 -18.69 1.19
N GLU A 182 -17.55 -18.92 1.76
CA GLU A 182 -18.80 -18.31 1.29
C GLU A 182 -18.82 -16.80 1.49
N ARG A 183 -18.24 -16.30 2.59
CA ARG A 183 -18.15 -14.87 2.89
C ARG A 183 -17.37 -14.12 1.81
N ILE A 184 -16.14 -14.58 1.53
CA ILE A 184 -15.27 -13.92 0.56
C ILE A 184 -15.81 -14.06 -0.87
N LEU A 185 -16.46 -15.19 -1.19
CA LEU A 185 -17.09 -15.39 -2.48
C LEU A 185 -18.31 -14.47 -2.69
N SER A 186 -19.04 -14.09 -1.61
CA SER A 186 -20.14 -13.12 -1.70
C SER A 186 -19.63 -11.72 -2.00
N VAL A 187 -18.50 -11.30 -1.40
CA VAL A 187 -17.82 -10.02 -1.70
C VAL A 187 -17.40 -9.97 -3.18
N ILE A 188 -16.77 -11.04 -3.69
CA ILE A 188 -16.39 -11.12 -5.11
C ILE A 188 -17.63 -11.07 -6.01
N ALA A 189 -18.70 -11.76 -5.63
CA ALA A 189 -19.95 -11.77 -6.41
C ALA A 189 -20.59 -10.38 -6.48
N ALA A 190 -20.55 -9.58 -5.41
CA ALA A 190 -21.02 -8.20 -5.41
C ALA A 190 -20.26 -7.36 -6.46
N ALA A 191 -18.92 -7.40 -6.43
CA ALA A 191 -18.10 -6.67 -7.40
C ALA A 191 -18.33 -7.16 -8.85
N ARG A 192 -18.48 -8.47 -9.07
CA ARG A 192 -18.81 -9.04 -10.38
C ARG A 192 -20.15 -8.54 -10.93
N ARG A 193 -21.18 -8.40 -10.08
CA ARG A 193 -22.48 -7.85 -10.51
C ARG A 193 -22.35 -6.44 -11.05
N ARG A 194 -21.44 -5.64 -10.52
CA ARG A 194 -21.13 -4.28 -11.00
C ARG A 194 -20.30 -4.28 -12.29
N GLY A 195 -19.72 -5.43 -12.63
CA GLY A 195 -18.91 -5.58 -13.83
C GLY A 195 -17.60 -4.79 -13.81
N VAL A 196 -17.09 -4.41 -12.64
CA VAL A 196 -15.80 -3.71 -12.48
C VAL A 196 -14.61 -4.66 -12.64
N PRO A 197 -13.39 -4.16 -12.93
CA PRO A 197 -12.16 -4.93 -12.81
C PRO A 197 -11.97 -5.49 -11.40
N LEU A 198 -11.43 -6.71 -11.29
CA LEU A 198 -11.20 -7.39 -10.01
C LEU A 198 -9.71 -7.68 -9.85
N ASP A 199 -9.08 -7.14 -8.80
CA ASP A 199 -7.68 -7.39 -8.53
C ASP A 199 -7.49 -8.49 -7.49
N GLY A 200 -6.41 -9.25 -7.63
CA GLY A 200 -6.03 -10.36 -6.76
C GLY A 200 -4.64 -10.17 -6.19
N HIS A 201 -4.40 -10.90 -5.10
CA HIS A 201 -3.11 -10.98 -4.41
C HIS A 201 -2.75 -12.46 -4.23
N VAL A 202 -2.01 -13.04 -5.20
CA VAL A 202 -1.85 -14.50 -5.32
C VAL A 202 -0.37 -14.89 -5.39
N PRO A 203 0.38 -14.79 -4.27
CA PRO A 203 1.83 -14.97 -4.30
C PRO A 203 2.29 -16.42 -4.50
N VAL A 204 1.48 -17.42 -4.11
CA VAL A 204 1.94 -18.82 -4.01
C VAL A 204 1.01 -19.87 -4.63
N LEU A 205 -0.18 -19.50 -5.10
CA LEU A 205 -1.07 -20.47 -5.74
C LEU A 205 -0.57 -20.84 -7.14
N SER A 206 -0.70 -22.12 -7.49
CA SER A 206 -0.42 -22.68 -8.80
C SER A 206 -1.36 -23.86 -9.08
N GLY A 207 -1.37 -24.36 -10.32
CA GLY A 207 -2.15 -25.53 -10.72
C GLY A 207 -3.65 -25.37 -10.45
N GLU A 208 -4.26 -26.40 -9.86
CA GLU A 208 -5.71 -26.45 -9.61
C GLU A 208 -6.21 -25.32 -8.71
N ARG A 209 -5.45 -24.96 -7.67
CA ARG A 209 -5.84 -23.90 -6.75
C ARG A 209 -5.82 -22.52 -7.42
N LEU A 210 -4.85 -22.25 -8.30
CA LEU A 210 -4.82 -21.02 -9.10
C LEU A 210 -5.99 -20.96 -10.08
N GLN A 211 -6.37 -22.10 -10.67
CA GLN A 211 -7.52 -22.18 -11.56
C GLN A 211 -8.85 -21.96 -10.78
N ALA A 212 -8.99 -22.53 -9.58
CA ALA A 212 -10.14 -22.27 -8.71
C ALA A 212 -10.26 -20.78 -8.37
N PHE A 213 -9.17 -20.15 -7.98
CA PHE A 213 -9.11 -18.71 -7.75
C PHE A 213 -9.53 -17.92 -9.00
N ARG A 214 -8.95 -18.24 -10.16
CA ARG A 214 -9.27 -17.57 -11.44
C ARG A 214 -10.74 -17.72 -11.84
N ALA A 215 -11.35 -18.85 -11.54
CA ALA A 215 -12.75 -19.15 -11.86
C ALA A 215 -13.75 -18.21 -11.13
N THR A 216 -13.37 -17.58 -10.04
CA THR A 216 -14.19 -16.58 -9.33
C THR A 216 -14.42 -15.30 -10.13
N GLY A 217 -13.58 -15.06 -11.14
CA GLY A 217 -13.63 -13.87 -12.00
C GLY A 217 -12.49 -12.88 -11.76
N ILE A 218 -11.74 -13.02 -10.67
CA ILE A 218 -10.52 -12.23 -10.44
C ILE A 218 -9.53 -12.56 -11.56
N ASP A 219 -9.04 -11.53 -12.26
CA ASP A 219 -8.24 -11.70 -13.47
C ASP A 219 -6.99 -10.81 -13.53
N ALA A 220 -6.55 -10.25 -12.40
CA ALA A 220 -5.26 -9.56 -12.29
C ALA A 220 -4.51 -10.03 -11.04
N ASP A 221 -3.20 -9.87 -11.04
CA ASP A 221 -2.31 -10.14 -9.91
C ASP A 221 -0.99 -9.37 -10.05
N HIS A 222 -0.51 -8.82 -8.91
CA HIS A 222 0.70 -8.00 -8.83
C HIS A 222 1.80 -8.61 -7.94
N THR A 223 1.54 -9.76 -7.32
CA THR A 223 2.44 -10.37 -6.34
C THR A 223 3.69 -10.98 -6.97
N TYR A 224 4.44 -11.79 -6.20
CA TYR A 224 5.67 -12.42 -6.64
C TYR A 224 5.59 -12.92 -8.09
N MET A 225 6.57 -12.51 -8.89
CA MET A 225 6.59 -12.77 -10.33
C MET A 225 7.99 -13.18 -10.79
N ASP A 226 8.13 -14.42 -11.23
CA ASP A 226 9.23 -14.90 -12.06
C ASP A 226 8.69 -15.36 -13.41
N VAL A 227 9.55 -15.84 -14.29
CA VAL A 227 9.14 -16.30 -15.64
C VAL A 227 8.10 -17.41 -15.58
N LYS A 228 8.26 -18.39 -14.68
CA LYS A 228 7.35 -19.53 -14.57
C LYS A 228 5.97 -19.10 -14.07
N VAL A 229 5.94 -18.25 -13.06
CA VAL A 229 4.67 -17.70 -12.50
C VAL A 229 3.99 -16.80 -13.53
N ALA A 230 4.74 -15.94 -14.23
CA ALA A 230 4.22 -15.09 -15.29
C ALA A 230 3.59 -15.90 -16.43
N GLU A 231 4.28 -16.95 -16.90
CA GLU A 231 3.78 -17.82 -17.96
C GLU A 231 2.49 -18.55 -17.55
N GLU A 232 2.43 -19.10 -16.33
CA GLU A 232 1.25 -19.79 -15.81
C GLU A 232 0.07 -18.82 -15.69
N LYS A 233 0.25 -17.66 -15.05
CA LYS A 233 -0.81 -16.67 -14.88
C LYS A 233 -1.33 -16.13 -16.22
N LEU A 234 -0.43 -15.75 -17.13
CA LEU A 234 -0.80 -15.28 -18.47
C LEU A 234 -1.53 -16.35 -19.29
N SER A 235 -1.13 -17.62 -19.19
CA SER A 235 -1.80 -18.74 -19.90
C SER A 235 -3.23 -18.97 -19.40
N LEU A 236 -3.51 -18.67 -18.14
CA LEU A 236 -4.85 -18.71 -17.53
C LEU A 236 -5.65 -17.41 -17.76
N GLY A 237 -5.09 -16.46 -18.50
CA GLY A 237 -5.74 -15.21 -18.85
C GLY A 237 -5.73 -14.16 -17.75
N PHE A 238 -4.80 -14.24 -16.80
CA PHE A 238 -4.55 -13.12 -15.89
C PHE A 238 -3.93 -11.93 -16.62
N CYS A 239 -4.22 -10.75 -16.15
CA CYS A 239 -3.38 -9.58 -16.30
C CYS A 239 -2.29 -9.63 -15.23
N ILE A 240 -1.02 -9.53 -15.62
CA ILE A 240 0.08 -9.44 -14.66
C ILE A 240 0.50 -7.97 -14.47
N GLN A 241 0.56 -7.54 -13.23
CA GLN A 241 0.94 -6.21 -12.80
C GLN A 241 2.29 -6.32 -12.07
N VAL A 242 3.38 -6.16 -12.82
CA VAL A 242 4.71 -6.53 -12.34
C VAL A 242 5.35 -5.39 -11.55
N GLN A 243 5.68 -5.64 -10.30
CA GLN A 243 6.38 -4.69 -9.42
C GLN A 243 7.89 -4.71 -9.66
N SER A 244 8.54 -3.56 -9.47
CA SER A 244 9.98 -3.40 -9.71
C SER A 244 10.87 -4.24 -8.79
N ILE A 245 10.39 -4.72 -7.65
CA ILE A 245 11.14 -5.59 -6.74
C ILE A 245 11.39 -6.99 -7.31
N PHE A 246 10.56 -7.42 -8.29
CA PHE A 246 10.66 -8.72 -8.93
C PHE A 246 11.38 -8.69 -10.28
N TYR A 247 11.88 -7.54 -10.74
CA TYR A 247 12.52 -7.43 -12.04
C TYR A 247 13.86 -8.18 -12.09
N THR A 248 13.96 -9.10 -13.04
CA THR A 248 15.20 -9.77 -13.45
C THR A 248 15.39 -9.65 -14.96
N LYS A 249 16.61 -9.88 -15.46
CA LYS A 249 16.87 -9.87 -16.91
C LYS A 249 16.02 -10.93 -17.62
N GLU A 250 15.94 -12.11 -17.04
CA GLU A 250 15.18 -13.25 -17.57
C GLU A 250 13.70 -12.90 -17.71
N LEU A 251 13.11 -12.23 -16.70
CA LEU A 251 11.72 -11.78 -16.75
C LEU A 251 11.54 -10.70 -17.84
N MET A 252 12.44 -9.71 -17.93
CA MET A 252 12.34 -8.68 -18.97
C MET A 252 12.48 -9.27 -20.40
N GLU A 253 13.37 -10.25 -20.60
CA GLU A 253 13.48 -10.96 -21.87
C GLU A 253 12.21 -11.77 -22.19
N PHE A 254 11.61 -12.41 -21.20
CA PHE A 254 10.32 -13.12 -21.36
C PHE A 254 9.21 -12.13 -21.77
N LEU A 255 9.06 -11.02 -21.06
CA LEU A 255 8.03 -9.99 -21.35
C LEU A 255 8.21 -9.41 -22.77
N ASN A 256 9.45 -9.22 -23.23
CA ASN A 256 9.71 -8.76 -24.60
C ASN A 256 9.19 -9.72 -25.67
N ARG A 257 9.22 -11.01 -25.41
CA ARG A 257 8.89 -12.06 -26.40
C ARG A 257 7.46 -12.58 -26.28
N TYR A 258 6.79 -12.34 -25.15
CA TYR A 258 5.46 -12.86 -24.93
C TYR A 258 4.48 -12.28 -25.96
N PRO A 259 3.67 -13.12 -26.65
CA PRO A 259 2.89 -12.65 -27.79
C PRO A 259 1.69 -11.77 -27.41
N VAL A 260 1.13 -11.95 -26.21
CA VAL A 260 -0.07 -11.24 -25.75
C VAL A 260 0.33 -10.09 -24.84
N GLN A 261 0.69 -8.96 -25.44
CA GLN A 261 1.27 -7.81 -24.74
C GLN A 261 0.28 -7.01 -23.90
N ASN A 262 -1.01 -7.02 -24.23
CA ASN A 262 -2.04 -6.19 -23.59
C ASN A 262 -2.49 -6.68 -22.19
N ARG A 263 -1.91 -7.78 -21.69
CA ARG A 263 -2.16 -8.28 -20.32
C ARG A 263 -0.97 -8.09 -19.39
N ILE A 264 -0.03 -7.26 -19.78
CA ILE A 264 1.19 -6.96 -19.02
C ILE A 264 1.18 -5.50 -18.64
N MET A 265 1.33 -5.20 -17.36
CA MET A 265 1.49 -3.85 -16.81
C MET A 265 2.70 -3.82 -15.87
N LEU A 266 3.30 -2.66 -15.73
CA LEU A 266 4.24 -2.36 -14.65
C LEU A 266 3.51 -1.47 -13.64
N VAL A 267 3.64 -1.80 -12.37
CA VAL A 267 2.96 -1.08 -11.28
C VAL A 267 3.96 -0.77 -10.17
N THR A 268 3.58 0.10 -9.27
CA THR A 268 4.45 0.42 -8.13
C THR A 268 4.12 -0.37 -6.88
N ASP A 269 2.85 -0.68 -6.63
CA ASP A 269 2.36 -1.25 -5.39
C ASP A 269 2.74 -0.34 -4.19
N ASP A 270 3.25 -0.88 -3.11
CA ASP A 270 3.79 -0.13 -1.99
C ASP A 270 5.07 0.63 -2.37
N VAL A 271 5.02 1.96 -2.30
CA VAL A 271 6.20 2.80 -2.45
C VAL A 271 6.44 3.60 -1.17
N PRO A 272 7.31 3.13 -0.27
CA PRO A 272 7.66 3.87 0.93
C PRO A 272 8.16 5.27 0.62
N PHE A 273 7.81 6.24 1.46
CA PHE A 273 8.09 7.66 1.25
C PHE A 273 9.55 7.95 0.81
N ILE A 274 10.54 7.42 1.52
CA ILE A 274 11.96 7.66 1.20
C ILE A 274 12.33 7.16 -0.19
N ARG A 275 11.79 6.01 -0.59
CA ARG A 275 12.04 5.46 -1.93
C ARG A 275 11.39 6.33 -3.00
N LEU A 276 10.15 6.77 -2.78
CA LEU A 276 9.44 7.68 -3.67
C LEU A 276 10.23 8.98 -3.90
N MET A 277 10.75 9.58 -2.82
CA MET A 277 11.50 10.84 -2.89
C MET A 277 12.87 10.71 -3.55
N ARG A 278 13.54 9.56 -3.40
CA ARG A 278 14.90 9.33 -3.95
C ARG A 278 14.91 8.82 -5.38
N GLU A 279 13.99 7.93 -5.72
CA GLU A 279 14.00 7.20 -6.98
C GLU A 279 12.97 7.73 -7.97
N GLY A 280 11.86 8.28 -7.48
CA GLY A 280 10.67 8.64 -8.22
C GLY A 280 9.56 7.60 -8.09
N HIS A 281 8.51 7.76 -8.87
CA HIS A 281 7.33 6.91 -8.90
C HIS A 281 7.43 5.87 -10.03
N LEU A 282 6.39 5.73 -10.85
CA LEU A 282 6.32 4.76 -11.95
C LEU A 282 7.44 4.94 -12.99
N ASN A 283 7.95 6.17 -13.18
CA ASN A 283 9.12 6.44 -14.01
C ASN A 283 10.38 5.70 -13.52
N ALA A 284 10.56 5.50 -12.22
CA ALA A 284 11.65 4.70 -11.67
C ALA A 284 11.50 3.22 -12.01
N SER A 285 10.27 2.68 -11.96
CA SER A 285 9.96 1.31 -12.37
C SER A 285 10.25 1.08 -13.86
N VAL A 286 9.81 2.00 -14.72
CA VAL A 286 10.09 1.96 -16.17
C VAL A 286 11.60 2.01 -16.44
N ARG A 287 12.32 2.96 -15.83
CA ARG A 287 13.79 3.08 -15.96
C ARG A 287 14.50 1.79 -15.58
N LYS A 288 14.13 1.18 -14.45
CA LYS A 288 14.71 -0.08 -13.99
C LYS A 288 14.41 -1.23 -14.94
N ALA A 289 13.19 -1.35 -15.46
CA ALA A 289 12.82 -2.38 -16.41
C ALA A 289 13.63 -2.27 -17.72
N VAL A 290 13.77 -1.05 -18.27
CA VAL A 290 14.56 -0.80 -19.48
C VAL A 290 16.05 -1.07 -19.25
N ALA A 291 16.60 -0.68 -18.09
CA ALA A 291 17.98 -0.97 -17.73
C ALA A 291 18.26 -2.48 -17.62
N LEU A 292 17.24 -3.30 -17.34
CA LEU A 292 17.31 -4.77 -17.31
C LEU A 292 17.00 -5.42 -18.66
N GLY A 293 16.73 -4.62 -19.70
CA GLY A 293 16.59 -5.09 -21.09
C GLY A 293 15.18 -5.15 -21.65
N LEU A 294 14.17 -4.59 -20.94
CA LEU A 294 12.85 -4.40 -21.52
C LEU A 294 12.91 -3.35 -22.64
N ASP A 295 12.23 -3.61 -23.77
CA ASP A 295 12.10 -2.62 -24.84
C ASP A 295 11.42 -1.34 -24.33
N PRO A 296 11.99 -0.14 -24.57
CA PRO A 296 11.43 1.11 -24.04
C PRO A 296 10.00 1.39 -24.52
N LEU A 297 9.63 1.02 -25.75
CA LEU A 297 8.29 1.26 -26.28
C LEU A 297 7.27 0.33 -25.61
N LYS A 298 7.67 -0.92 -25.33
CA LYS A 298 6.86 -1.85 -24.56
C LYS A 298 6.72 -1.41 -23.11
N ALA A 299 7.81 -0.95 -22.48
CA ALA A 299 7.77 -0.43 -21.12
C ALA A 299 6.76 0.74 -21.00
N ILE A 300 6.79 1.71 -21.95
CA ILE A 300 5.82 2.80 -22.03
C ILE A 300 4.40 2.26 -22.22
N ARG A 301 4.20 1.32 -23.13
CA ARG A 301 2.90 0.70 -23.37
C ARG A 301 2.31 0.08 -22.10
N TYR A 302 3.14 -0.58 -21.27
CA TYR A 302 2.71 -1.28 -20.06
C TYR A 302 2.27 -0.32 -18.94
N VAL A 303 2.76 0.90 -18.93
CA VAL A 303 2.39 1.95 -17.96
C VAL A 303 1.47 3.02 -18.55
N THR A 304 0.89 2.78 -19.71
CA THR A 304 -0.01 3.73 -20.39
C THR A 304 -1.26 3.01 -20.90
N ILE A 305 -1.28 2.61 -22.17
CA ILE A 305 -2.48 2.05 -22.80
C ILE A 305 -2.93 0.72 -22.16
N ASN A 306 -2.00 -0.17 -21.77
CA ASN A 306 -2.39 -1.43 -21.15
C ASN A 306 -3.07 -1.21 -19.80
N ALA A 307 -2.50 -0.32 -18.97
CA ALA A 307 -3.07 0.07 -17.69
C ALA A 307 -4.42 0.77 -17.87
N ALA A 308 -4.54 1.69 -18.86
CA ALA A 308 -5.79 2.36 -19.18
C ALA A 308 -6.89 1.37 -19.63
N ASP A 309 -6.55 0.44 -20.52
CA ASP A 309 -7.48 -0.59 -20.99
C ASP A 309 -7.92 -1.52 -19.85
N ARG A 310 -7.00 -1.93 -18.95
CA ARG A 310 -7.31 -2.72 -17.75
C ARG A 310 -8.33 -2.01 -16.86
N MET A 311 -8.11 -0.71 -16.62
CA MET A 311 -8.99 0.12 -15.80
C MET A 311 -10.22 0.64 -16.57
N ARG A 312 -10.37 0.27 -17.86
CA ARG A 312 -11.46 0.73 -18.76
C ARG A 312 -11.52 2.24 -18.94
N LEU A 313 -10.39 2.90 -18.86
CA LEU A 313 -10.21 4.34 -19.07
C LEU A 313 -9.87 4.61 -20.55
N TYR A 314 -10.84 4.41 -21.43
CA TYR A 314 -10.64 4.47 -22.88
C TYR A 314 -10.40 5.88 -23.43
N ASP A 315 -10.49 6.90 -22.58
CA ASP A 315 -10.25 8.30 -22.92
C ASP A 315 -8.79 8.74 -22.74
N ARG A 316 -7.88 7.86 -22.28
CA ARG A 316 -6.47 8.18 -21.98
C ARG A 316 -5.49 7.05 -22.32
N GLY A 317 -4.21 7.21 -21.93
CA GLY A 317 -3.17 6.20 -22.11
C GLY A 317 -2.59 6.12 -23.52
N GLY A 318 -2.95 7.02 -24.43
CA GLY A 318 -2.39 7.06 -25.78
C GLY A 318 -2.51 8.44 -26.43
N LEU A 319 -1.54 8.79 -27.28
CA LEU A 319 -1.53 10.07 -28.02
C LEU A 319 -2.31 9.91 -29.33
N CYS A 320 -3.62 10.16 -29.28
CA CYS A 320 -4.45 10.17 -30.48
C CYS A 320 -5.64 11.13 -30.32
N PRO A 321 -6.22 11.62 -31.45
CA PRO A 321 -7.37 12.49 -31.40
C PRO A 321 -8.56 11.90 -30.62
N GLY A 322 -9.16 12.72 -29.77
CA GLY A 322 -10.29 12.35 -28.91
C GLY A 322 -9.90 11.85 -27.51
N ARG A 323 -8.61 11.63 -27.23
CA ARG A 323 -8.12 11.29 -25.90
C ARG A 323 -7.68 12.51 -25.10
N LYS A 324 -7.61 12.37 -23.79
CA LYS A 324 -7.12 13.38 -22.86
C LYS A 324 -5.67 13.77 -23.18
N ALA A 325 -5.38 15.03 -23.02
CA ALA A 325 -4.05 15.59 -23.28
C ALA A 325 -3.15 15.41 -22.05
N ASP A 326 -2.95 14.16 -21.64
CA ASP A 326 -1.98 13.72 -20.64
C ASP A 326 -0.69 13.36 -21.37
N ILE A 327 0.29 14.26 -21.34
CA ILE A 327 1.47 14.21 -22.23
C ILE A 327 2.74 14.49 -21.43
N LEU A 328 3.75 13.65 -21.64
CA LEU A 328 5.11 13.85 -21.13
C LEU A 328 6.02 14.27 -22.29
N ILE A 329 6.84 15.29 -22.07
CA ILE A 329 7.95 15.62 -22.98
C ILE A 329 9.24 15.23 -22.30
N MET A 330 9.99 14.30 -22.90
CA MET A 330 11.19 13.71 -22.32
C MET A 330 12.39 13.81 -23.27
N PRO A 331 13.60 14.05 -22.75
CA PRO A 331 14.80 14.15 -23.58
C PRO A 331 15.21 12.81 -24.19
N ASP A 332 14.92 11.71 -23.51
CA ASP A 332 15.30 10.37 -23.92
C ASP A 332 14.31 9.30 -23.39
N LEU A 333 14.46 8.07 -23.87
CA LEU A 333 13.73 6.88 -23.41
C LEU A 333 14.64 5.91 -22.60
N VAL A 334 15.56 6.46 -21.82
CA VAL A 334 16.51 5.74 -20.96
C VAL A 334 16.31 6.16 -19.50
N ASN A 335 16.35 7.48 -19.25
CA ASN A 335 16.24 8.04 -17.90
C ASN A 335 14.79 8.22 -17.44
N PHE A 336 13.86 8.34 -18.36
CA PHE A 336 12.43 8.51 -18.09
C PHE A 336 12.15 9.65 -17.09
N THR A 337 12.85 10.78 -17.26
CA THR A 337 12.64 11.99 -16.47
C THR A 337 12.01 13.04 -17.36
N PRO A 338 10.73 13.39 -17.15
CA PRO A 338 10.05 14.38 -17.98
C PRO A 338 10.60 15.79 -17.75
N ASP A 339 10.87 16.52 -18.85
CA ASP A 339 11.12 17.96 -18.80
C ASP A 339 9.82 18.74 -18.61
N LEU A 340 8.72 18.22 -19.18
CA LEU A 340 7.39 18.85 -19.10
C LEU A 340 6.32 17.78 -18.97
N VAL A 341 5.36 18.03 -18.09
CA VAL A 341 4.19 17.17 -17.86
C VAL A 341 2.93 17.99 -18.08
N LEU A 342 2.06 17.52 -18.96
CA LEU A 342 0.71 18.02 -19.12
C LEU A 342 -0.27 16.99 -18.59
N SER A 343 -1.27 17.47 -17.85
CA SER A 343 -2.47 16.73 -17.45
C SER A 343 -3.69 17.53 -17.89
N ASP A 344 -4.64 16.88 -18.57
CA ASP A 344 -5.80 17.54 -19.18
C ASP A 344 -5.42 18.80 -20.00
N GLY A 345 -4.29 18.75 -20.73
CA GLY A 345 -3.80 19.88 -21.54
C GLY A 345 -3.17 21.03 -20.76
N GLN A 346 -3.11 20.95 -19.44
CA GLN A 346 -2.47 21.96 -18.59
C GLN A 346 -1.06 21.51 -18.19
N VAL A 347 -0.10 22.42 -18.23
CA VAL A 347 1.25 22.16 -17.73
C VAL A 347 1.18 22.07 -16.19
N VAL A 348 1.42 20.89 -15.65
CA VAL A 348 1.34 20.60 -14.22
C VAL A 348 2.70 20.43 -13.57
N ALA A 349 3.73 20.00 -14.33
CA ALA A 349 5.10 19.91 -13.82
C ALA A 349 6.13 20.25 -14.90
N GLU A 350 7.27 20.74 -14.46
CA GLU A 350 8.41 21.12 -15.30
C GLU A 350 9.73 20.89 -14.59
N ASN A 351 10.67 20.23 -15.27
CA ASN A 351 12.01 19.94 -14.75
C ASN A 351 11.99 19.23 -13.38
N GLY A 352 11.14 18.22 -13.24
CA GLY A 352 11.01 17.41 -12.02
C GLY A 352 10.36 18.14 -10.84
N ARG A 353 9.61 19.23 -11.10
CA ARG A 353 8.91 19.98 -10.05
C ARG A 353 7.46 20.25 -10.45
N CYS A 354 6.54 20.00 -9.55
CA CYS A 354 5.16 20.44 -9.71
C CYS A 354 5.07 21.97 -9.79
N ARG A 355 4.24 22.49 -10.70
CA ARG A 355 4.09 23.92 -10.99
C ARG A 355 2.72 24.48 -10.64
N VAL A 356 1.82 23.62 -10.19
CA VAL A 356 0.46 23.99 -9.82
C VAL A 356 0.28 23.84 -8.32
N ALA A 357 -0.51 24.74 -7.73
CA ALA A 357 -0.88 24.60 -6.33
C ALA A 357 -1.90 23.46 -6.20
N LEU A 358 -1.58 22.47 -5.38
CA LEU A 358 -2.44 21.33 -5.11
C LEU A 358 -3.14 21.55 -3.78
N GLN A 359 -4.45 21.66 -3.81
CA GLN A 359 -5.28 21.79 -2.63
C GLN A 359 -6.26 20.63 -2.59
N GLY A 360 -5.94 19.60 -1.78
CA GLY A 360 -6.89 18.57 -1.42
C GLY A 360 -7.98 19.11 -0.50
N LYS A 361 -9.15 18.48 -0.50
CA LYS A 361 -10.14 18.78 0.54
C LYS A 361 -9.65 18.25 1.89
N PRO A 362 -9.93 18.96 3.01
CA PRO A 362 -9.49 18.54 4.34
C PRO A 362 -10.20 17.26 4.78
N PHE A 363 -9.52 16.46 5.56
CA PHE A 363 -10.11 15.30 6.20
C PHE A 363 -11.07 15.70 7.34
N PRO A 364 -12.10 14.90 7.65
CA PRO A 364 -12.96 15.09 8.82
C PRO A 364 -12.17 15.10 10.13
N LYS A 365 -12.60 15.92 11.10
CA LYS A 365 -11.86 16.11 12.37
C LYS A 365 -11.75 14.85 13.22
N ASP A 366 -12.73 13.98 13.17
CA ASP A 366 -12.75 12.69 13.88
C ASP A 366 -11.64 11.74 13.42
N MET A 367 -11.15 11.89 12.19
CA MET A 367 -10.03 11.10 11.70
C MET A 367 -8.67 11.47 12.29
N TYR A 368 -8.59 12.62 12.98
CA TYR A 368 -7.37 13.04 13.71
C TYR A 368 -7.27 12.44 15.13
N SER A 369 -8.20 11.58 15.52
CA SER A 369 -8.26 10.92 16.83
C SER A 369 -8.63 9.45 16.66
N SER A 370 -7.80 8.70 15.96
CA SER A 370 -8.06 7.29 15.61
C SER A 370 -7.35 6.29 16.53
N VAL A 371 -6.65 6.73 17.58
CA VAL A 371 -5.92 5.88 18.52
C VAL A 371 -6.65 5.84 19.85
N TYR A 372 -7.55 4.87 20.03
CA TYR A 372 -8.38 4.69 21.23
C TYR A 372 -7.69 3.76 22.24
N VAL A 373 -6.48 4.13 22.65
CA VAL A 373 -5.67 3.38 23.62
C VAL A 373 -5.52 4.24 24.88
N THR A 374 -5.69 3.60 26.06
CA THR A 374 -5.42 4.25 27.36
C THR A 374 -3.91 4.33 27.62
N GLU A 375 -3.50 5.17 28.56
CA GLU A 375 -2.09 5.35 28.93
C GLU A 375 -1.40 3.99 29.19
N LEU A 376 -0.20 3.85 28.62
CA LEU A 376 0.65 2.66 28.74
C LEU A 376 1.68 2.85 29.85
N PHE A 377 1.93 1.79 30.60
CA PHE A 377 2.91 1.74 31.68
C PHE A 377 3.96 0.65 31.40
N PRO A 378 5.15 0.69 31.99
CA PRO A 378 6.19 -0.33 31.80
C PRO A 378 5.70 -1.76 32.08
N GLU A 379 4.82 -1.94 33.07
CA GLU A 379 4.24 -3.23 33.45
C GLU A 379 3.40 -3.85 32.33
N ASP A 380 2.92 -3.05 31.38
CA ASP A 380 2.17 -3.52 30.22
C ASP A 380 3.03 -4.32 29.25
N PHE A 381 4.35 -4.18 29.34
CA PHE A 381 5.32 -4.84 28.47
C PHE A 381 6.10 -5.96 29.15
N GLU A 382 5.74 -6.33 30.39
CA GLU A 382 6.30 -7.50 31.07
C GLU A 382 5.71 -8.79 30.50
N VAL A 383 6.56 -9.73 30.10
CA VAL A 383 6.14 -11.07 29.66
C VAL A 383 5.95 -11.96 30.88
N ARG A 384 4.72 -12.03 31.37
CA ARG A 384 4.38 -12.75 32.62
C ARG A 384 4.21 -14.25 32.40
N THR A 385 4.62 -15.02 33.38
CA THR A 385 4.57 -16.48 33.39
C THR A 385 3.54 -17.03 34.39
N ASP A 386 2.68 -16.18 34.95
CA ASP A 386 1.69 -16.52 35.99
C ASP A 386 0.25 -16.69 35.46
N GLY A 387 0.07 -16.67 34.15
CA GLY A 387 -1.24 -16.80 33.52
C GLY A 387 -2.20 -15.63 33.75
N THR A 388 -1.74 -14.53 34.35
CA THR A 388 -2.58 -13.35 34.62
C THR A 388 -2.93 -12.56 33.37
N ARG A 389 -2.23 -12.81 32.26
CA ARG A 389 -2.52 -12.25 30.93
C ARG A 389 -3.02 -13.33 29.99
N THR A 390 -4.29 -13.24 29.63
CA THR A 390 -4.90 -14.04 28.55
C THR A 390 -5.22 -13.13 27.40
N LEU A 391 -4.87 -13.54 26.18
CA LEU A 391 -5.22 -12.84 24.94
C LEU A 391 -6.46 -13.49 24.31
N PRO A 392 -7.26 -12.76 23.53
CA PRO A 392 -8.47 -13.30 22.92
C PRO A 392 -8.24 -14.55 22.07
N GLY A 393 -7.11 -14.62 21.33
CA GLY A 393 -6.78 -15.74 20.44
C GLY A 393 -5.75 -16.73 20.98
N ALA A 394 -5.01 -16.41 22.04
CA ALA A 394 -3.92 -17.24 22.56
C ALA A 394 -4.01 -17.38 24.09
N PRO A 395 -4.78 -18.37 24.60
CA PRO A 395 -4.82 -18.62 26.02
C PRO A 395 -3.41 -19.02 26.54
N PHE A 396 -3.09 -18.57 27.75
CA PHE A 396 -1.88 -19.02 28.43
C PHE A 396 -1.95 -20.52 28.64
N LEU A 397 -1.01 -21.26 28.07
CA LEU A 397 -0.92 -22.73 28.19
C LEU A 397 0.30 -23.18 28.98
N GLY A 398 1.09 -22.26 29.51
CA GLY A 398 2.30 -22.56 30.27
C GLY A 398 2.05 -22.80 31.74
N PRO A 399 3.01 -23.45 32.47
CA PRO A 399 2.96 -23.58 33.90
C PRO A 399 3.17 -22.22 34.60
N ASP A 400 2.53 -22.00 35.77
CA ASP A 400 2.82 -20.84 36.62
C ASP A 400 4.25 -20.99 37.19
N ILE A 401 5.19 -20.24 36.63
CA ILE A 401 6.59 -20.25 37.03
C ILE A 401 6.94 -18.91 37.63
N ARG A 402 7.19 -18.85 38.92
CA ARG A 402 7.62 -17.61 39.59
C ARG A 402 9.11 -17.36 39.54
N ASN A 403 9.92 -18.40 39.59
CA ASN A 403 11.38 -18.35 39.47
C ASN A 403 11.87 -19.65 38.83
N GLY A 404 12.90 -19.59 38.01
CA GLY A 404 13.45 -20.74 37.32
C GLY A 404 13.66 -20.49 35.83
N VAL A 405 13.18 -21.39 34.99
CA VAL A 405 13.31 -21.34 33.53
C VAL A 405 11.96 -21.67 32.90
N ALA A 406 11.60 -20.92 31.87
CA ALA A 406 10.43 -21.22 31.02
C ALA A 406 10.86 -21.34 29.57
N THR A 407 10.17 -22.19 28.82
CA THR A 407 10.36 -22.29 27.36
C THR A 407 9.45 -21.29 26.67
N ALA A 408 10.05 -20.39 25.90
CA ALA A 408 9.33 -19.38 25.11
C ALA A 408 9.50 -19.61 23.61
N CYS A 409 8.45 -19.33 22.84
CA CYS A 409 8.51 -19.28 21.38
C CYS A 409 9.01 -17.89 20.95
N VAL A 410 10.18 -17.84 20.30
CA VAL A 410 10.80 -16.63 19.77
C VAL A 410 10.67 -16.64 18.25
N ALA A 411 10.20 -15.55 17.68
CA ALA A 411 10.17 -15.35 16.24
C ALA A 411 11.55 -14.85 15.75
N VAL A 412 12.27 -15.66 15.01
CA VAL A 412 13.62 -15.37 14.55
C VAL A 412 13.61 -14.89 13.11
N SER A 413 14.13 -13.68 12.85
CA SER A 413 14.32 -13.09 11.52
C SER A 413 15.75 -13.29 11.04
N ASP A 414 15.92 -13.50 9.73
CA ASP A 414 17.23 -13.54 9.07
C ASP A 414 17.90 -12.15 8.92
N GLY A 415 17.22 -11.09 9.36
CA GLY A 415 17.66 -9.70 9.21
C GLY A 415 17.63 -9.15 7.77
N LYS A 416 17.05 -9.88 6.81
CA LYS A 416 17.02 -9.51 5.40
C LYS A 416 15.61 -9.41 4.82
N THR A 417 14.70 -10.23 5.32
CA THR A 417 13.33 -10.32 4.86
C THR A 417 12.33 -10.19 6.01
N ALA A 418 11.08 -9.85 5.71
CA ALA A 418 10.01 -9.84 6.71
C ALA A 418 9.57 -11.25 7.16
N ARG A 419 10.28 -12.31 6.76
CA ARG A 419 10.00 -13.69 7.16
C ARG A 419 10.62 -13.98 8.52
N THR A 420 9.91 -14.77 9.32
CA THR A 420 10.35 -15.22 10.63
C THR A 420 10.15 -16.72 10.78
N GLN A 421 10.98 -17.34 11.61
CA GLN A 421 10.87 -18.77 11.95
C GLN A 421 10.64 -18.93 13.47
N PRO A 422 9.82 -19.88 13.92
CA PRO A 422 9.65 -20.14 15.35
C PRO A 422 10.86 -20.90 15.91
N GLU A 423 11.39 -20.43 17.03
CA GLU A 423 12.44 -21.10 17.78
C GLU A 423 12.04 -21.19 19.26
N LEU A 424 12.16 -22.38 19.87
CA LEU A 424 11.93 -22.54 21.31
C LEU A 424 13.24 -22.24 22.06
N ARG A 425 13.18 -21.31 23.00
CA ARG A 425 14.31 -20.92 23.85
C ARG A 425 13.95 -21.04 25.31
N GLU A 426 14.86 -21.59 26.08
CA GLU A 426 14.79 -21.59 27.54
C GLU A 426 15.25 -20.24 28.07
N LEU A 427 14.35 -19.49 28.71
CA LEU A 427 14.63 -18.17 29.25
C LEU A 427 14.46 -18.15 30.77
N PRO A 428 15.32 -17.43 31.52
CA PRO A 428 15.18 -17.27 32.95
C PRO A 428 13.86 -16.58 33.33
N VAL A 429 13.28 -16.98 34.46
CA VAL A 429 12.09 -16.35 35.06
C VAL A 429 12.48 -15.77 36.41
N ARG A 430 12.16 -14.51 36.64
CA ARG A 430 12.36 -13.83 37.93
C ARG A 430 11.07 -13.11 38.35
N GLY A 431 10.57 -13.41 39.53
CA GLY A 431 9.37 -12.74 40.04
C GLY A 431 8.10 -12.95 39.19
N GLY A 432 8.01 -14.03 38.43
CA GLY A 432 6.89 -14.29 37.52
C GLY A 432 6.98 -13.61 36.14
N CYS A 433 8.14 -13.04 35.80
CA CYS A 433 8.39 -12.41 34.49
C CYS A 433 9.58 -13.08 33.79
N LEU A 434 9.50 -13.22 32.46
CA LEU A 434 10.64 -13.68 31.65
C LEU A 434 11.73 -12.61 31.63
N VAL A 435 12.97 -13.03 31.77
CA VAL A 435 14.15 -12.21 31.48
C VAL A 435 14.42 -12.32 29.98
N THR A 436 14.27 -11.21 29.26
CA THR A 436 14.32 -11.19 27.79
C THR A 436 15.54 -10.41 27.27
N ASP A 437 16.64 -10.44 28.04
CA ASP A 437 17.90 -9.75 27.66
C ASP A 437 18.37 -10.23 26.28
N GLY A 438 18.68 -9.26 25.39
CA GLY A 438 19.10 -9.52 24.02
C GLY A 438 17.97 -9.84 23.02
N LEU A 439 16.71 -9.93 23.48
CA LEU A 439 15.54 -10.09 22.62
C LEU A 439 14.76 -8.79 22.48
N ILE A 440 14.00 -8.69 21.40
CA ILE A 440 13.08 -7.58 21.14
C ILE A 440 11.68 -8.01 21.61
N ARG A 441 11.09 -7.26 22.53
CA ARG A 441 9.67 -7.39 22.82
C ARG A 441 8.89 -6.71 21.71
N VAL A 442 7.86 -7.39 21.21
CA VAL A 442 6.92 -6.79 20.25
C VAL A 442 5.54 -6.81 20.89
N ALA A 443 4.99 -5.61 21.04
CA ALA A 443 3.63 -5.43 21.55
C ALA A 443 2.72 -4.98 20.40
N VAL A 444 1.60 -5.64 20.20
CA VAL A 444 0.53 -5.20 19.30
C VAL A 444 -0.69 -4.87 20.14
N ILE A 445 -1.17 -3.64 20.02
CA ILE A 445 -2.24 -3.09 20.85
C ILE A 445 -3.40 -2.69 19.93
N TYR A 446 -4.58 -3.29 20.17
CA TYR A 446 -5.79 -2.94 19.45
C TYR A 446 -6.14 -1.48 19.70
N ARG A 447 -6.19 -0.67 18.63
CA ARG A 447 -6.33 0.78 18.75
C ARG A 447 -7.64 1.36 18.23
N HIS A 448 -8.52 0.53 17.67
CA HIS A 448 -9.72 1.01 16.97
C HIS A 448 -10.91 1.29 17.89
N GLY A 449 -10.74 1.01 19.19
CA GLY A 449 -11.73 1.31 20.21
C GLY A 449 -12.71 0.18 20.50
N TYR A 450 -13.48 0.38 21.56
CA TYR A 450 -14.46 -0.56 22.08
C TYR A 450 -15.84 0.07 22.15
N ARG A 451 -16.89 -0.74 21.94
CA ARG A 451 -18.28 -0.33 22.14
C ARG A 451 -18.61 -0.24 23.63
N ALA A 452 -19.77 0.33 23.96
CA ALA A 452 -20.24 0.45 25.35
C ALA A 452 -20.42 -0.88 26.08
N ASP A 453 -20.61 -1.99 25.35
CA ASP A 453 -20.68 -3.36 25.88
C ASP A 453 -19.30 -4.01 26.09
N GLY A 454 -18.21 -3.30 25.77
CA GLY A 454 -16.85 -3.78 25.88
C GLY A 454 -16.36 -4.61 24.68
N SER A 455 -17.21 -4.84 23.66
CA SER A 455 -16.79 -5.53 22.44
C SER A 455 -15.91 -4.64 21.57
N ALA A 456 -14.94 -5.23 20.85
CA ALA A 456 -14.16 -4.51 19.85
C ALA A 456 -15.05 -4.04 18.68
N VAL A 457 -14.67 -2.94 18.03
CA VAL A 457 -15.48 -2.35 16.95
C VAL A 457 -15.75 -3.32 15.81
N CYS A 458 -14.76 -4.15 15.47
CA CYS A 458 -14.86 -5.13 14.37
C CYS A 458 -15.47 -6.48 14.77
N GLU A 459 -15.78 -6.74 16.06
CA GLU A 459 -16.41 -7.98 16.47
C GLU A 459 -17.89 -7.99 16.05
N GLU A 460 -18.32 -9.12 15.46
CA GLU A 460 -19.73 -9.34 15.13
C GLU A 460 -20.59 -9.21 16.40
N ARG A 461 -21.65 -8.41 16.33
CA ARG A 461 -22.68 -8.44 17.38
C ARG A 461 -23.29 -9.82 17.39
N GLN A 462 -23.09 -10.58 18.49
CA GLN A 462 -23.80 -11.84 18.67
C GLN A 462 -25.28 -11.58 18.38
N SER A 463 -25.83 -12.35 17.44
CA SER A 463 -27.18 -12.20 16.87
C SER A 463 -28.24 -12.31 17.96
N GLY A 464 -28.66 -11.19 18.49
CA GLY A 464 -29.68 -11.02 19.50
C GLY A 464 -30.28 -9.63 19.43
N GLY A 465 -31.09 -9.40 18.43
CA GLY A 465 -32.20 -8.46 18.34
C GLY A 465 -32.03 -7.08 19.00
N MET A 466 -31.36 -6.17 18.31
CA MET A 466 -31.75 -4.75 18.29
C MET A 466 -31.29 -4.18 16.95
N GLU A 467 -32.23 -3.70 16.13
CA GLU A 467 -31.96 -2.91 14.95
C GLU A 467 -31.08 -1.72 15.36
N ALA A 468 -29.83 -1.71 14.90
CA ALA A 468 -28.98 -0.55 15.05
C ALA A 468 -29.62 0.60 14.27
N LYS A 469 -29.97 1.69 14.96
CA LYS A 469 -30.28 2.95 14.30
C LYS A 469 -29.03 3.40 13.54
N GLU A 470 -29.12 3.47 12.25
CA GLU A 470 -28.04 3.70 11.28
C GLU A 470 -27.29 5.05 11.42
N ASN A 471 -27.54 5.88 12.41
CA ASN A 471 -27.06 7.27 12.45
C ASN A 471 -26.61 7.82 13.82
N GLU A 472 -26.32 6.99 14.80
CA GLU A 472 -25.61 7.50 15.98
C GLU A 472 -24.12 7.14 15.85
N PRO A 473 -23.20 8.14 15.90
CA PRO A 473 -21.78 7.86 16.03
C PRO A 473 -21.60 7.03 17.30
N ALA A 474 -21.14 5.78 17.14
CA ALA A 474 -20.84 4.92 18.28
C ALA A 474 -19.84 5.67 19.16
N CYS A 475 -20.21 5.98 20.41
CA CYS A 475 -19.28 6.53 21.39
C CYS A 475 -18.25 5.43 21.66
N LEU A 476 -17.07 5.55 21.03
CA LEU A 476 -15.99 4.57 21.20
C LEU A 476 -15.24 4.88 22.49
N HIS A 477 -14.92 3.83 23.24
CA HIS A 477 -14.13 3.93 24.45
C HIS A 477 -12.69 3.48 24.19
N ALA A 478 -11.74 4.18 24.78
CA ALA A 478 -10.35 3.75 24.79
C ALA A 478 -10.18 2.51 25.69
N GLY A 479 -9.35 1.57 25.26
CA GLY A 479 -9.06 0.36 26.01
C GLY A 479 -7.57 0.02 25.94
N LYS A 480 -7.19 -1.11 26.55
CA LYS A 480 -5.81 -1.57 26.57
C LYS A 480 -5.75 -3.09 26.58
N GLU A 481 -5.69 -3.69 25.41
CA GLU A 481 -5.34 -5.09 25.24
C GLU A 481 -3.98 -5.17 24.57
N VAL A 482 -2.97 -5.68 25.27
CA VAL A 482 -1.58 -5.75 24.80
C VAL A 482 -1.22 -7.20 24.47
N SER A 483 -1.08 -7.52 23.22
CA SER A 483 -0.50 -8.78 22.75
C SER A 483 1.01 -8.69 22.74
N LEU A 484 1.70 -9.61 23.41
CA LEU A 484 3.17 -9.61 23.50
C LEU A 484 3.75 -10.83 22.80
N SER A 485 4.88 -10.61 22.12
CA SER A 485 5.73 -11.66 21.56
C SER A 485 7.20 -11.31 21.71
N LEU A 486 8.06 -12.27 21.43
CA LEU A 486 9.51 -12.11 21.48
C LEU A 486 10.09 -12.33 20.08
N TYR A 487 10.95 -11.40 19.67
CA TYR A 487 11.64 -11.44 18.40
C TYR A 487 13.14 -11.43 18.60
N ASP A 488 13.84 -12.09 17.67
CA ASP A 488 15.28 -12.01 17.54
C ASP A 488 15.61 -11.73 16.07
N ILE A 489 16.56 -10.84 15.83
CA ILE A 489 17.10 -10.57 14.50
C ILE A 489 18.51 -11.12 14.46
N LEU A 490 18.78 -12.09 13.59
CA LEU A 490 20.11 -12.66 13.40
C LEU A 490 21.06 -11.60 12.83
N ALA A 491 21.71 -10.91 13.73
CA ALA A 491 22.65 -9.84 13.40
C ALA A 491 24.00 -10.41 12.96
N PRO A 492 24.77 -9.69 12.11
CA PRO A 492 26.17 -10.02 11.81
C PRO A 492 27.03 -10.08 13.08
N GLU A 493 28.08 -10.90 13.06
CA GLU A 493 29.01 -10.99 14.18
C GLU A 493 29.60 -9.61 14.54
N GLY A 494 29.51 -9.24 15.81
CA GLY A 494 29.97 -7.92 16.30
C GLY A 494 28.94 -6.79 16.19
N ALA A 495 27.74 -7.03 15.67
CA ALA A 495 26.66 -6.05 15.71
C ALA A 495 26.22 -5.77 17.14
N LYS A 496 25.88 -4.50 17.41
CA LYS A 496 25.33 -4.14 18.72
C LYS A 496 23.89 -4.65 18.85
N PRO A 497 23.45 -5.04 20.05
CA PRO A 497 22.07 -5.46 20.27
C PRO A 497 21.10 -4.28 20.08
N PHE A 498 19.85 -4.61 19.75
CA PHE A 498 18.74 -3.65 19.74
C PHE A 498 18.63 -2.98 21.12
N HIS A 499 18.62 -1.66 21.16
CA HIS A 499 18.58 -0.88 22.40
C HIS A 499 17.68 0.35 22.26
N GLY A 500 16.58 0.38 23.00
CA GLY A 500 15.55 1.41 22.96
C GLY A 500 14.18 0.86 22.61
N ALA A 501 13.32 1.70 22.02
CA ALA A 501 11.99 1.31 21.53
C ALA A 501 11.59 2.08 20.27
N ILE A 502 10.79 1.45 19.42
CA ILE A 502 10.16 2.06 18.25
C ILE A 502 8.67 1.72 18.28
N ALA A 503 7.81 2.74 18.18
CA ALA A 503 6.37 2.58 18.05
C ALA A 503 5.91 3.04 16.68
N VAL A 504 4.95 2.33 16.08
CA VAL A 504 4.35 2.65 14.78
C VAL A 504 2.84 2.41 14.80
N THR A 505 2.08 3.24 14.11
CA THR A 505 0.66 2.99 13.78
C THR A 505 0.47 2.69 12.30
N TYR A 506 1.48 2.91 11.47
CA TYR A 506 1.52 2.42 10.10
C TYR A 506 2.11 1.00 10.09
N ALA A 507 1.27 -0.01 10.25
CA ALA A 507 1.63 -1.42 10.31
C ALA A 507 0.54 -2.26 9.62
N HIS A 508 0.87 -2.79 8.47
CA HIS A 508 -0.05 -3.57 7.62
C HIS A 508 -0.67 -4.76 8.33
N ASP A 509 -1.95 -5.08 8.07
CA ASP A 509 -2.95 -4.24 7.38
C ASP A 509 -3.91 -3.61 8.36
N SER A 510 -3.99 -4.19 9.58
CA SER A 510 -4.91 -3.75 10.65
C SER A 510 -4.54 -2.39 11.24
N HIS A 511 -3.32 -1.92 11.00
CA HIS A 511 -2.75 -0.68 11.53
C HIS A 511 -2.93 -0.49 13.02
N ASN A 512 -2.89 -1.57 13.78
CA ASN A 512 -2.83 -1.55 15.23
C ASN A 512 -1.56 -0.84 15.72
N LEU A 513 -1.56 -0.35 16.96
CA LEU A 513 -0.35 0.24 17.54
C LEU A 513 0.66 -0.87 17.81
N VAL A 514 1.78 -0.87 17.08
CA VAL A 514 2.87 -1.84 17.24
C VAL A 514 4.07 -1.17 17.89
N ILE A 515 4.62 -1.80 18.95
CA ILE A 515 5.75 -1.27 19.71
C ILE A 515 6.83 -2.34 19.82
N TYR A 516 8.01 -2.03 19.35
CA TYR A 516 9.21 -2.84 19.43
C TYR A 516 10.12 -2.27 20.51
N GLY A 517 10.66 -3.09 21.42
CA GLY A 517 11.55 -2.54 22.45
C GLY A 517 12.35 -3.55 23.23
N SER A 518 13.48 -3.09 23.77
CA SER A 518 14.30 -3.82 24.73
C SER A 518 13.97 -3.45 26.18
N ALA A 519 13.53 -2.21 26.43
CA ALA A 519 13.20 -1.68 27.75
C ALA A 519 11.71 -1.30 27.84
N PRO A 520 10.96 -1.81 28.83
CA PRO A 520 9.55 -1.48 29.04
C PRO A 520 9.26 0.02 29.18
N GLU A 521 10.16 0.78 29.81
CA GLU A 521 10.04 2.22 30.02
C GLU A 521 10.07 2.99 28.69
N ASP A 522 11.00 2.64 27.79
CA ASP A 522 11.09 3.24 26.46
C ASP A 522 9.88 2.84 25.59
N MET A 523 9.38 1.60 25.74
CA MET A 523 8.18 1.13 25.04
C MET A 523 6.93 1.93 25.47
N ALA A 524 6.75 2.16 26.78
CA ALA A 524 5.66 2.96 27.30
C ALA A 524 5.74 4.40 26.80
N LEU A 525 6.93 5.00 26.83
CA LEU A 525 7.14 6.36 26.34
C LEU A 525 6.83 6.48 24.84
N ALA A 526 7.36 5.57 24.01
CA ALA A 526 7.13 5.58 22.56
C ALA A 526 5.64 5.41 22.21
N GLY A 527 4.95 4.47 22.86
CA GLY A 527 3.52 4.25 22.67
C GLY A 527 2.66 5.46 23.08
N ASN A 528 2.93 6.03 24.27
CA ASN A 528 2.19 7.20 24.77
C ASN A 528 2.40 8.45 23.90
N ARG A 529 3.57 8.59 23.27
CA ARG A 529 3.79 9.66 22.27
C ARG A 529 2.82 9.52 21.10
N LEU A 530 2.69 8.30 20.53
CA LEU A 530 1.79 8.08 19.39
C LEU A 530 0.30 8.17 19.78
N ILE A 531 -0.06 7.76 20.99
CA ILE A 531 -1.43 7.96 21.52
C ILE A 531 -1.75 9.45 21.55
N SER A 532 -0.82 10.27 22.03
CA SER A 532 -1.05 11.72 22.16
C SER A 532 -1.00 12.49 20.84
N SER A 533 -0.24 12.02 19.84
CA SER A 533 -0.13 12.64 18.50
C SER A 533 -1.19 12.17 17.50
N GLY A 534 -2.04 11.19 17.86
CA GLY A 534 -3.04 10.60 16.97
C GLY A 534 -2.46 9.53 16.04
N GLY A 535 -1.21 9.12 16.24
CA GLY A 535 -0.50 8.10 15.50
C GLY A 535 0.78 8.62 14.83
N GLY A 536 1.53 7.70 14.20
CA GLY A 536 2.79 8.02 13.54
C GLY A 536 3.87 6.97 13.73
N LEU A 537 5.13 7.42 13.72
CA LEU A 537 6.32 6.65 14.04
C LEU A 537 7.10 7.39 15.14
N CYS A 538 7.56 6.69 16.17
CA CYS A 538 8.32 7.27 17.27
C CYS A 538 9.47 6.35 17.68
N ALA A 539 10.68 6.89 17.77
CA ALA A 539 11.89 6.21 18.22
C ALA A 539 12.36 6.80 19.55
N VAL A 540 12.59 5.94 20.54
CA VAL A 540 12.96 6.30 21.91
C VAL A 540 14.18 5.48 22.36
N GLN A 541 15.11 6.10 23.09
CA GLN A 541 16.23 5.41 23.70
C GLN A 541 16.58 6.09 25.04
N ASP A 542 16.78 5.29 26.09
CA ASP A 542 17.18 5.77 27.42
C ASP A 542 16.27 6.90 27.98
N GLY A 543 14.95 6.75 27.79
CA GLY A 543 13.95 7.73 28.24
C GLY A 543 13.88 9.01 27.41
N GLN A 544 14.55 9.06 26.26
CA GLN A 544 14.55 10.22 25.36
C GLN A 544 13.96 9.89 23.99
N VAL A 545 13.03 10.75 23.51
CA VAL A 545 12.53 10.68 22.14
C VAL A 545 13.63 11.15 21.20
N LEU A 546 14.17 10.24 20.38
CA LEU A 546 15.17 10.54 19.37
C LEU A 546 14.57 11.16 18.12
N SER A 547 13.43 10.65 17.69
CA SER A 547 12.71 11.13 16.50
C SER A 547 11.23 10.75 16.56
N GLU A 548 10.39 11.59 15.94
CA GLU A 548 8.95 11.36 15.80
C GLU A 548 8.47 11.87 14.44
N ILE A 549 7.66 11.06 13.76
CA ILE A 549 6.92 11.43 12.54
C ILE A 549 5.44 11.34 12.89
N PRO A 550 4.75 12.44 13.17
CA PRO A 550 3.31 12.43 13.39
C PRO A 550 2.56 12.10 12.10
N LEU A 551 1.60 11.19 12.20
CA LEU A 551 0.65 10.84 11.14
C LEU A 551 -0.77 11.04 11.69
N PRO A 552 -1.21 12.29 11.83
CA PRO A 552 -2.43 12.59 12.59
C PRO A 552 -3.70 12.10 11.90
N ILE A 553 -3.73 11.97 10.58
CA ILE A 553 -4.90 11.51 9.84
C ILE A 553 -4.93 9.99 9.87
N ALA A 554 -5.88 9.42 10.58
CA ALA A 554 -6.07 7.98 10.76
C ALA A 554 -4.83 7.26 11.34
N GLY A 555 -3.84 7.96 11.88
CA GLY A 555 -2.54 7.40 12.24
C GLY A 555 -1.70 6.94 11.04
N LEU A 556 -2.02 7.37 9.83
CA LEU A 556 -1.46 6.89 8.57
C LEU A 556 -0.86 8.01 7.71
N LEU A 557 -1.47 9.20 7.69
CA LEU A 557 -1.13 10.25 6.73
C LEU A 557 -0.67 11.53 7.42
N CYS A 558 0.30 12.19 6.78
CA CYS A 558 0.87 13.47 7.15
C CYS A 558 0.37 14.59 6.23
N GLU A 559 0.06 15.76 6.78
CA GLU A 559 -0.32 16.97 6.03
C GLU A 559 0.87 17.93 5.82
N GLU A 560 2.05 17.58 6.31
CA GLU A 560 3.24 18.41 6.10
C GLU A 560 3.72 18.32 4.65
N PRO A 561 4.32 19.39 4.11
CA PRO A 561 4.95 19.36 2.79
C PRO A 561 5.96 18.22 2.67
N SER A 562 6.09 17.64 1.48
CA SER A 562 6.96 16.50 1.20
C SER A 562 8.42 16.72 1.63
N GLU A 563 8.94 17.95 1.51
CA GLU A 563 10.31 18.28 1.95
C GLU A 563 10.47 18.24 3.48
N VAL A 564 9.48 18.71 4.23
CA VAL A 564 9.50 18.64 5.71
C VAL A 564 9.40 17.19 6.16
N LEU A 565 8.52 16.43 5.54
CA LEU A 565 8.37 15.00 5.81
C LEU A 565 9.67 14.24 5.48
N ARG A 566 10.39 14.61 4.42
CA ARG A 566 11.70 14.05 4.07
C ARG A 566 12.72 14.25 5.17
N GLU A 567 12.84 15.46 5.70
CA GLU A 567 13.77 15.77 6.80
C GLU A 567 13.43 14.93 8.06
N ARG A 568 12.15 14.78 8.38
CA ARG A 568 11.71 13.93 9.50
C ARG A 568 12.05 12.46 9.27
N PHE A 569 11.85 11.95 8.06
CA PHE A 569 12.20 10.56 7.74
C PHE A 569 13.70 10.30 7.80
N GLU A 570 14.53 11.23 7.33
CA GLU A 570 15.98 11.11 7.44
C GLU A 570 16.42 11.08 8.91
N ALA A 571 15.84 11.93 9.77
CA ALA A 571 16.08 11.91 11.21
C ALA A 571 15.57 10.61 11.87
N PHE A 572 14.40 10.11 11.44
CA PHE A 572 13.86 8.84 11.96
C PHE A 572 14.72 7.63 11.58
N LEU A 573 15.20 7.56 10.34
CA LEU A 573 16.12 6.48 9.92
C LEU A 573 17.43 6.53 10.68
N ALA A 574 17.96 7.73 10.98
CA ALA A 574 19.15 7.87 11.83
C ALA A 574 18.88 7.39 13.27
N ALA A 575 17.69 7.63 13.82
CA ALA A 575 17.29 7.12 15.13
C ALA A 575 17.13 5.59 15.12
N VAL A 576 16.54 5.01 14.08
CA VAL A 576 16.42 3.55 13.89
C VAL A 576 17.79 2.87 13.83
N ASP A 577 18.76 3.51 13.15
CA ASP A 577 20.15 3.03 13.11
C ASP A 577 20.81 3.11 14.50
N ALA A 578 20.62 4.20 15.24
CA ALA A 578 21.12 4.37 16.61
C ALA A 578 20.57 3.34 17.60
N ILE A 579 19.32 2.89 17.41
CA ILE A 579 18.65 1.82 18.20
C ILE A 579 19.18 0.43 17.79
N HIS A 580 19.89 0.30 16.69
CA HIS A 580 20.45 -0.95 16.17
C HIS A 580 19.39 -2.00 15.77
N VAL A 581 18.46 -1.61 14.93
CA VAL A 581 17.46 -2.53 14.33
C VAL A 581 18.12 -3.49 13.33
N ASN A 582 19.20 -3.93 13.36
CA ASN A 582 20.00 -4.92 12.60
C ASN A 582 19.26 -5.62 11.42
N HIS A 583 18.49 -4.89 10.64
CA HIS A 583 17.71 -5.39 9.50
C HIS A 583 18.08 -4.64 8.22
N ALA A 584 18.20 -5.35 7.09
CA ALA A 584 18.59 -4.75 5.80
C ALA A 584 17.58 -3.71 5.30
N ASP A 585 16.29 -3.91 5.60
CA ASP A 585 15.22 -2.95 5.38
C ASP A 585 14.44 -2.77 6.70
N PRO A 586 14.87 -1.83 7.57
CA PRO A 586 14.21 -1.62 8.86
C PRO A 586 12.75 -1.20 8.75
N MET A 587 12.37 -0.44 7.71
CA MET A 587 10.99 -0.01 7.54
C MET A 587 10.08 -1.19 7.22
N SER A 588 10.45 -2.08 6.30
CA SER A 588 9.71 -3.33 6.07
C SER A 588 9.60 -4.19 7.34
N PHE A 589 10.66 -4.27 8.16
CA PHE A 589 10.57 -4.96 9.45
C PHE A 589 9.51 -4.33 10.35
N LEU A 590 9.54 -3.00 10.52
CA LEU A 590 8.62 -2.29 11.41
C LEU A 590 7.16 -2.32 10.95
N THR A 591 6.91 -2.38 9.65
CA THR A 591 5.55 -2.30 9.10
C THR A 591 4.90 -3.65 8.79
N LEU A 592 5.67 -4.74 8.61
CA LEU A 592 5.16 -6.03 8.17
C LEU A 592 5.17 -7.14 9.23
N MET A 593 5.71 -6.88 10.44
CA MET A 593 5.76 -7.92 11.49
C MET A 593 4.41 -8.23 12.11
N ALA A 594 3.42 -7.36 11.95
CA ALA A 594 2.04 -7.59 12.37
C ALA A 594 1.14 -8.12 11.23
N LEU A 595 1.61 -8.20 9.99
CA LEU A 595 0.82 -8.59 8.82
C LEU A 595 0.44 -10.06 8.85
N ALA A 596 -0.81 -10.35 9.17
CA ALA A 596 -1.34 -11.69 9.45
C ALA A 596 -1.37 -12.64 8.23
N VAL A 597 -1.22 -12.13 7.01
CA VAL A 597 -1.16 -12.92 5.76
C VAL A 597 0.27 -13.11 5.24
N SER A 598 1.25 -12.43 5.82
CA SER A 598 2.67 -12.59 5.47
C SER A 598 3.30 -13.81 6.16
N PRO A 599 4.21 -14.59 5.51
CA PRO A 599 4.86 -15.75 6.15
C PRO A 599 5.88 -15.32 7.23
N ASN A 600 6.15 -16.09 8.27
CA ASN A 600 5.56 -17.31 8.80
C ASN A 600 4.94 -17.04 10.18
N ILE A 601 5.77 -16.62 11.19
CA ILE A 601 5.29 -16.26 12.53
C ILE A 601 5.11 -14.75 12.62
N LYS A 602 3.92 -14.31 13.04
CA LYS A 602 3.56 -12.89 13.16
C LYS A 602 2.93 -12.61 14.52
N CYS A 603 3.09 -11.38 15.00
CA CYS A 603 2.39 -10.91 16.17
C CYS A 603 1.17 -10.08 15.76
N THR A 604 -0.02 -10.54 16.10
CA THR A 604 -1.25 -9.76 15.94
C THR A 604 -1.74 -9.26 17.30
N ASP A 605 -2.75 -8.41 17.31
CA ASP A 605 -3.42 -7.95 18.53
C ASP A 605 -4.12 -9.09 19.29
N MET A 606 -4.32 -10.24 18.64
CA MET A 606 -4.93 -11.43 19.22
C MET A 606 -3.91 -12.47 19.74
N GLY A 607 -2.64 -12.36 19.36
CA GLY A 607 -1.60 -13.28 19.80
C GLY A 607 -0.51 -13.54 18.76
N LEU A 608 0.41 -14.45 19.10
CA LEU A 608 1.46 -14.93 18.20
C LEU A 608 0.86 -15.94 17.21
N LEU A 609 0.91 -15.65 15.92
CA LEU A 609 0.23 -16.39 14.86
C LEU A 609 1.23 -17.14 13.96
N ASP A 610 1.01 -18.44 13.77
CA ASP A 610 1.57 -19.20 12.65
C ASP A 610 0.66 -19.01 11.42
N THR A 611 1.08 -18.18 10.50
CA THR A 611 0.26 -17.80 9.34
C THR A 611 0.09 -18.95 8.35
N ALA A 612 1.06 -19.87 8.27
CA ALA A 612 0.97 -21.03 7.38
C ALA A 612 -0.05 -22.05 7.90
N LYS A 613 -0.07 -22.29 9.22
CA LYS A 613 -1.03 -23.19 9.87
C LYS A 613 -2.35 -22.51 10.22
N LYS A 614 -2.41 -21.20 10.11
CA LYS A 614 -3.57 -20.38 10.44
C LYS A 614 -4.03 -20.61 11.91
N CYS A 615 -3.08 -20.74 12.84
CA CYS A 615 -3.36 -20.97 14.25
C CYS A 615 -2.45 -20.16 15.17
N PHE A 616 -2.96 -19.84 16.37
CA PHE A 616 -2.16 -19.16 17.37
C PHE A 616 -1.16 -20.12 18.03
N VAL A 617 0.02 -19.57 18.33
CA VAL A 617 1.12 -20.26 18.99
C VAL A 617 1.26 -19.69 20.41
N PRO A 618 1.29 -20.52 21.46
CA PRO A 618 1.51 -20.00 22.81
C PRO A 618 2.91 -19.41 22.92
N LEU A 619 3.00 -18.19 23.48
CA LEU A 619 4.28 -17.54 23.73
C LEU A 619 5.14 -18.32 24.71
N ILE A 620 4.52 -18.90 25.76
CA ILE A 620 5.16 -19.75 26.74
C ILE A 620 4.55 -21.15 26.63
N THR A 621 5.38 -22.19 26.60
CA THR A 621 4.96 -23.56 26.34
C THR A 621 5.74 -24.55 27.20
N ASP A 622 5.16 -25.71 27.49
CA ASP A 622 5.81 -26.88 28.04
C ASP A 622 6.29 -27.88 26.97
N ARG A 623 6.03 -27.57 25.69
CA ARG A 623 6.46 -28.39 24.56
C ARG A 623 7.97 -28.37 24.40
N LYS A 624 8.53 -29.55 23.99
CA LYS A 624 9.97 -29.68 23.71
C LYS A 624 10.35 -29.42 22.25
N GLU A 625 9.35 -29.28 21.36
CA GLU A 625 9.57 -29.03 19.94
C GLU A 625 8.80 -27.80 19.52
N ALA A 626 9.44 -26.97 18.71
CA ALA A 626 8.78 -25.83 18.10
C ALA A 626 7.59 -26.30 17.23
N PRO A 627 6.52 -25.54 17.12
CA PRO A 627 5.46 -25.83 16.17
C PRO A 627 6.08 -25.78 14.75
N VAL A 628 6.30 -26.97 14.16
CA VAL A 628 6.87 -27.17 12.81
C VAL A 628 5.79 -26.97 11.76
#